data_f99f3c33b7918a68cec2b7c8f333968a
#
_entry.id   f99f3c33b7918a68cec2b7c8f333968a
#
_cell.length_a   1.000
_cell.length_b   1.000
_cell.length_c   1.000
_cell.angle_alpha   90.00
_cell.angle_beta   90.00
_cell.angle_gamma   90.00
#
_symmetry.space_group_name_H-M   'P 1'
#
loop_
_entity.id
_entity.type
_entity.pdbx_description
1 polymer ?
#
loop_
_entity_poly.entity_id
_entity_poly.type
_entity_poly.pdbx_seq_one_letter_code
_entity_poly.pdbx_strand_id
1 'polypeptide(L)'
;MRDRRFVAAHRGGPLALAEHRLLAAWAAECAEHLLPIFERYSADDRPRQAITIGRAWVRGEVKTGVAQRAAVAAHAAAREVTDPAAVAVARAAGHAVATAHFADHSHQLRLLGPAIYGAKAVEAAGGSADDERAWQLDRLPEEVRELVTSALEQRRTRRCI
;
A
#
# COMPACT_ATOMS: atom_id res chain seq x y z
N MET A 1 -10.13 5.07 -12.80
CA MET A 1 -9.53 6.09 -13.68
C MET A 1 -8.04 5.87 -13.75
N ARG A 2 -7.45 6.13 -14.91
CA ARG A 2 -6.00 6.07 -15.10
C ARG A 2 -5.39 7.47 -14.86
N ASP A 3 -4.36 7.53 -14.04
CA ASP A 3 -3.56 8.73 -13.84
C ASP A 3 -2.13 8.46 -14.33
N ARG A 4 -1.78 9.04 -15.47
CA ARG A 4 -0.47 8.81 -16.12
C ARG A 4 0.73 9.23 -15.28
N ARG A 5 0.53 10.10 -14.30
CA ARG A 5 1.61 10.53 -13.39
C ARG A 5 2.22 9.37 -12.61
N PHE A 6 1.46 8.28 -12.39
CA PHE A 6 1.91 7.07 -11.72
C PHE A 6 2.49 5.98 -12.64
N VAL A 7 2.64 6.26 -13.92
CA VAL A 7 3.29 5.32 -14.84
C VAL A 7 4.81 5.43 -14.71
N ALA A 8 5.47 4.30 -14.42
CA ALA A 8 6.91 4.26 -14.24
C ALA A 8 7.68 4.62 -15.52
N ALA A 9 8.84 5.26 -15.37
CA ALA A 9 9.67 5.75 -16.47
C ALA A 9 10.05 4.65 -17.48
N HIS A 10 10.37 3.44 -17.01
CA HIS A 10 10.70 2.31 -17.90
C HIS A 10 9.48 1.78 -18.71
N ARG A 11 8.28 2.30 -18.46
CA ARG A 11 7.05 2.07 -19.25
C ARG A 11 6.61 3.34 -20.00
N GLY A 12 7.51 4.32 -20.15
CA GLY A 12 7.24 5.55 -20.86
C GLY A 12 6.40 6.58 -20.08
N GLY A 13 6.32 6.43 -18.76
CA GLY A 13 5.66 7.38 -17.86
C GLY A 13 6.63 8.36 -17.21
N PRO A 14 6.11 9.34 -16.46
CA PRO A 14 6.94 10.35 -15.79
C PRO A 14 7.50 9.91 -14.42
N LEU A 15 7.00 8.82 -13.82
CA LEU A 15 7.41 8.40 -12.49
C LEU A 15 8.83 7.82 -12.50
N ALA A 16 9.80 8.57 -12.01
CA ALA A 16 11.18 8.11 -11.90
C ALA A 16 11.34 6.98 -10.88
N LEU A 17 12.40 6.16 -11.02
CA LEU A 17 12.64 5.03 -10.10
C LEU A 17 12.81 5.48 -8.63
N ALA A 18 13.44 6.63 -8.41
CA ALA A 18 13.59 7.19 -7.07
C ALA A 18 12.24 7.48 -6.42
N GLU A 19 11.35 8.18 -7.12
CA GLU A 19 9.98 8.48 -6.66
C GLU A 19 9.16 7.20 -6.47
N HIS A 20 9.30 6.22 -7.39
CA HIS A 20 8.63 4.92 -7.26
C HIS A 20 9.07 4.18 -5.98
N ARG A 21 10.37 4.23 -5.63
CA ARG A 21 10.88 3.67 -4.38
C ARG A 21 10.37 4.41 -3.15
N LEU A 22 10.26 5.73 -3.18
CA LEU A 22 9.65 6.52 -2.11
C LEU A 22 8.18 6.14 -1.88
N LEU A 23 7.41 6.00 -2.95
CA LEU A 23 6.03 5.53 -2.88
C LEU A 23 5.92 4.12 -2.28
N ALA A 24 6.81 3.20 -2.67
CA ALA A 24 6.84 1.84 -2.14
C ALA A 24 7.25 1.81 -0.66
N ALA A 25 8.19 2.65 -0.25
CA ALA A 25 8.61 2.79 1.14
C ALA A 25 7.45 3.32 2.01
N TRP A 26 6.77 4.37 1.57
CA TRP A 26 5.60 4.92 2.24
C TRP A 26 4.44 3.90 2.31
N ALA A 27 4.19 3.17 1.22
CA ALA A 27 3.20 2.11 1.18
C ALA A 27 3.48 1.00 2.21
N ALA A 28 4.76 0.61 2.34
CA ALA A 28 5.19 -0.36 3.33
C ALA A 28 4.98 0.18 4.77
N GLU A 29 5.30 1.44 5.02
CA GLU A 29 5.09 2.09 6.31
C GLU A 29 3.61 2.15 6.70
N CYS A 30 2.72 2.51 5.75
CA CYS A 30 1.27 2.51 5.95
C CYS A 30 0.69 1.14 6.34
N ALA A 31 1.33 0.05 5.95
CA ALA A 31 0.86 -1.30 6.28
C ALA A 31 1.55 -1.89 7.52
N GLU A 32 2.83 -1.57 7.76
CA GLU A 32 3.66 -2.21 8.77
C GLU A 32 3.18 -1.95 10.20
N HIS A 33 2.83 -0.70 10.54
CA HIS A 33 2.40 -0.35 11.89
C HIS A 33 1.05 -0.99 12.27
N LEU A 34 0.32 -1.50 11.28
CA LEU A 34 -0.97 -2.17 11.47
C LEU A 34 -0.84 -3.69 11.68
N LEU A 35 0.35 -4.28 11.47
CA LEU A 35 0.58 -5.71 11.64
C LEU A 35 0.11 -6.25 13.01
N PRO A 36 0.30 -5.55 14.15
CA PRO A 36 -0.21 -6.01 15.44
C PRO A 36 -1.73 -6.24 15.46
N ILE A 37 -2.51 -5.55 14.61
CA ILE A 37 -3.95 -5.81 14.49
C ILE A 37 -4.18 -7.19 13.87
N PHE A 38 -3.48 -7.53 12.78
CA PHE A 38 -3.59 -8.84 12.14
C PHE A 38 -3.15 -9.98 13.07
N GLU A 39 -2.05 -9.78 13.77
CA GLU A 39 -1.41 -10.78 14.63
C GLU A 39 -2.25 -11.17 15.86
N ARG A 40 -3.26 -10.38 16.23
CA ARG A 40 -4.25 -10.79 17.25
C ARG A 40 -5.17 -11.91 16.78
N TYR A 41 -5.36 -12.05 15.47
CA TYR A 41 -6.33 -12.96 14.86
C TYR A 41 -5.70 -14.12 14.11
N SER A 42 -4.42 -14.03 13.76
CA SER A 42 -3.72 -15.04 12.98
C SER A 42 -2.23 -15.05 13.26
N ALA A 43 -1.66 -16.24 13.34
CA ALA A 43 -0.20 -16.46 13.39
C ALA A 43 0.45 -16.52 11.99
N ASP A 44 -0.32 -16.27 10.94
CA ASP A 44 0.16 -16.26 9.56
C ASP A 44 1.14 -15.10 9.34
N ASP A 45 2.37 -15.38 8.95
CA ASP A 45 3.44 -14.39 8.76
C ASP A 45 3.50 -13.80 7.35
N ARG A 46 2.69 -14.29 6.41
CA ARG A 46 2.69 -13.82 5.01
C ARG A 46 2.49 -12.30 4.86
N PRO A 47 1.62 -11.61 5.63
CA PRO A 47 1.54 -10.14 5.57
C PRO A 47 2.83 -9.46 6.04
N ARG A 48 3.48 -9.94 7.09
CA ARG A 48 4.76 -9.43 7.58
C ARG A 48 5.88 -9.67 6.57
N GLN A 49 5.96 -10.86 6.00
CA GLN A 49 6.93 -11.21 4.95
C GLN A 49 6.76 -10.32 3.72
N ALA A 50 5.52 -10.02 3.32
CA ALA A 50 5.24 -9.15 2.18
C ALA A 50 5.82 -7.75 2.39
N ILE A 51 5.68 -7.17 3.58
CA ILE A 51 6.24 -5.85 3.91
C ILE A 51 7.77 -5.90 3.92
N THR A 52 8.36 -6.94 4.51
CA THR A 52 9.82 -7.15 4.52
C THR A 52 10.38 -7.21 3.10
N ILE A 53 9.72 -7.95 2.22
CA ILE A 53 10.10 -8.06 0.79
C ILE A 53 9.90 -6.73 0.07
N GLY A 54 8.83 -5.98 0.35
CA GLY A 54 8.62 -4.63 -0.19
C GLY A 54 9.76 -3.68 0.17
N ARG A 55 10.21 -3.69 1.42
CA ARG A 55 11.36 -2.90 1.87
C ARG A 55 12.68 -3.36 1.22
N ALA A 56 12.88 -4.66 1.05
CA ALA A 56 14.03 -5.21 0.34
C ALA A 56 14.06 -4.77 -1.14
N TRP A 57 12.91 -4.71 -1.80
CA TRP A 57 12.81 -4.17 -3.16
C TRP A 57 13.16 -2.67 -3.21
N VAL A 58 12.72 -1.88 -2.25
CA VAL A 58 13.09 -0.45 -2.14
C VAL A 58 14.61 -0.27 -2.07
N ARG A 59 15.30 -1.15 -1.36
CA ARG A 59 16.78 -1.15 -1.27
C ARG A 59 17.48 -1.77 -2.49
N GLY A 60 16.72 -2.36 -3.43
CA GLY A 60 17.28 -3.01 -4.61
C GLY A 60 17.84 -4.42 -4.36
N GLU A 61 17.51 -5.04 -3.23
CA GLU A 61 18.03 -6.35 -2.80
C GLU A 61 17.28 -7.53 -3.43
N VAL A 62 16.03 -7.31 -3.87
CA VAL A 62 15.20 -8.35 -4.48
C VAL A 62 14.60 -7.89 -5.81
N LYS A 63 14.36 -8.86 -6.70
CA LYS A 63 13.72 -8.61 -8.00
C LYS A 63 12.21 -8.48 -7.87
N THR A 64 11.60 -7.77 -8.81
CA THR A 64 10.14 -7.54 -8.90
C THR A 64 9.30 -8.83 -8.83
N GLY A 65 9.76 -9.94 -9.42
CA GLY A 65 9.05 -11.22 -9.35
C GLY A 65 8.93 -11.79 -7.93
N VAL A 66 9.90 -11.50 -7.04
CA VAL A 66 9.82 -11.88 -5.61
C VAL A 66 8.71 -11.08 -4.93
N ALA A 67 8.66 -9.78 -5.16
CA ALA A 67 7.62 -8.90 -4.65
C ALA A 67 6.22 -9.31 -5.14
N GLN A 68 6.10 -9.73 -6.40
CA GLN A 68 4.83 -10.20 -6.96
C GLN A 68 4.30 -11.45 -6.25
N ARG A 69 5.15 -12.44 -5.99
CA ARG A 69 4.76 -13.65 -5.25
C ARG A 69 4.34 -13.33 -3.82
N ALA A 70 5.06 -12.43 -3.16
CA ALA A 70 4.73 -11.98 -1.81
C ALA A 70 3.37 -11.25 -1.75
N ALA A 71 3.04 -10.44 -2.76
CA ALA A 71 1.73 -9.80 -2.87
C ALA A 71 0.60 -10.82 -2.97
N VAL A 72 0.77 -11.85 -3.82
CA VAL A 72 -0.21 -12.94 -3.96
C VAL A 72 -0.39 -13.68 -2.63
N ALA A 73 0.70 -13.98 -1.92
CA ALA A 73 0.67 -14.66 -0.63
C ALA A 73 -0.06 -13.84 0.45
N ALA A 74 0.22 -12.54 0.57
CA ALA A 74 -0.48 -11.67 1.52
C ALA A 74 -1.98 -11.54 1.20
N HIS A 75 -2.36 -11.46 -0.08
CA HIS A 75 -3.76 -11.47 -0.48
C HIS A 75 -4.44 -12.84 -0.25
N ALA A 76 -3.69 -13.95 -0.26
CA ALA A 76 -4.20 -15.26 0.15
C ALA A 76 -4.48 -15.27 1.65
N ALA A 77 -3.54 -14.80 2.49
CA ALA A 77 -3.75 -14.67 3.93
C ALA A 77 -5.04 -13.88 4.26
N ALA A 78 -5.32 -12.80 3.50
CA ALA A 78 -6.54 -12.02 3.67
C ALA A 78 -7.84 -12.80 3.39
N ARG A 79 -7.78 -13.91 2.67
CA ARG A 79 -8.95 -14.77 2.41
C ARG A 79 -9.14 -15.87 3.45
N GLU A 80 -8.12 -16.11 4.28
CA GLU A 80 -8.09 -17.18 5.27
C GLU A 80 -8.42 -16.68 6.69
N VAL A 81 -8.53 -15.35 6.87
CA VAL A 81 -9.00 -14.73 8.11
C VAL A 81 -10.41 -14.17 7.94
N THR A 82 -11.19 -14.12 9.01
CA THR A 82 -12.59 -13.68 8.99
C THR A 82 -12.79 -12.31 9.63
N ASP A 83 -11.91 -11.89 10.54
CA ASP A 83 -12.01 -10.60 11.20
C ASP A 83 -11.80 -9.47 10.18
N PRO A 84 -12.71 -8.46 10.10
CA PRO A 84 -12.64 -7.39 9.09
C PRO A 84 -11.37 -6.53 9.19
N ALA A 85 -10.86 -6.28 10.40
CA ALA A 85 -9.64 -5.50 10.59
C ALA A 85 -8.42 -6.30 10.11
N ALA A 86 -8.34 -7.60 10.47
CA ALA A 86 -7.27 -8.48 10.00
C ALA A 86 -7.28 -8.64 8.47
N VAL A 87 -8.45 -8.83 7.85
CA VAL A 87 -8.60 -8.85 6.39
C VAL A 87 -8.03 -7.58 5.78
N ALA A 88 -8.37 -6.42 6.33
CA ALA A 88 -7.92 -5.13 5.80
C ALA A 88 -6.39 -4.96 5.94
N VAL A 89 -5.79 -5.37 7.06
CA VAL A 89 -4.31 -5.34 7.25
C VAL A 89 -3.61 -6.21 6.22
N ALA A 90 -4.03 -7.45 6.02
CA ALA A 90 -3.43 -8.34 5.04
C ALA A 90 -3.58 -7.81 3.60
N ARG A 91 -4.71 -7.15 3.29
CA ARG A 91 -4.90 -6.43 2.02
C ARG A 91 -3.94 -5.25 1.89
N ALA A 92 -3.76 -4.45 2.94
CA ALA A 92 -2.80 -3.35 2.96
C ALA A 92 -1.38 -3.83 2.67
N ALA A 93 -0.93 -4.90 3.33
CA ALA A 93 0.38 -5.51 3.12
C ALA A 93 0.57 -6.03 1.68
N GLY A 94 -0.44 -6.71 1.13
CA GLY A 94 -0.41 -7.19 -0.26
C GLY A 94 -0.31 -6.04 -1.28
N HIS A 95 -1.05 -4.96 -1.08
CA HIS A 95 -0.96 -3.77 -1.93
C HIS A 95 0.37 -3.03 -1.76
N ALA A 96 0.93 -2.99 -0.55
CA ALA A 96 2.21 -2.34 -0.28
C ALA A 96 3.34 -2.98 -1.09
N VAL A 97 3.51 -4.30 -1.01
CA VAL A 97 4.53 -4.99 -1.79
C VAL A 97 4.21 -5.02 -3.29
N ALA A 98 2.93 -4.97 -3.67
CA ALA A 98 2.51 -4.89 -5.06
C ALA A 98 2.96 -3.60 -5.75
N THR A 99 3.22 -2.52 -5.01
CA THR A 99 3.79 -1.27 -5.55
C THR A 99 5.07 -1.54 -6.33
N ALA A 100 5.88 -2.51 -5.90
CA ALA A 100 7.14 -2.89 -6.55
C ALA A 100 6.98 -3.43 -7.98
N HIS A 101 5.90 -4.16 -8.27
CA HIS A 101 5.76 -4.86 -9.55
C HIS A 101 4.75 -4.24 -10.51
N PHE A 102 3.95 -3.29 -10.07
CA PHE A 102 3.08 -2.55 -10.96
C PHE A 102 3.83 -1.37 -11.58
N ALA A 103 4.39 -1.57 -12.73
CA ALA A 103 5.03 -0.50 -13.51
C ALA A 103 4.01 0.50 -14.09
N ASP A 104 2.74 0.14 -14.17
CA ASP A 104 1.61 1.00 -14.52
C ASP A 104 0.67 1.13 -13.30
N HIS A 105 0.98 2.09 -12.45
CA HIS A 105 0.14 2.48 -11.31
C HIS A 105 -0.97 3.45 -11.69
N SER A 106 -1.24 3.62 -12.98
CA SER A 106 -2.28 4.54 -13.45
C SER A 106 -3.66 4.24 -12.86
N HIS A 107 -3.88 3.01 -12.38
CA HIS A 107 -5.01 2.67 -11.52
C HIS A 107 -4.71 3.06 -10.06
N GLN A 108 -5.12 4.25 -9.65
CA GLN A 108 -4.90 4.84 -8.32
C GLN A 108 -5.19 3.89 -7.14
N LEU A 109 -6.16 2.96 -7.28
CA LEU A 109 -6.49 1.97 -6.26
C LEU A 109 -5.32 1.04 -5.88
N ARG A 110 -4.40 0.80 -6.78
CA ARG A 110 -3.29 -0.13 -6.54
C ARG A 110 -2.21 0.52 -5.69
N LEU A 111 -1.87 1.76 -6.01
CA LEU A 111 -0.86 2.51 -5.27
C LEU A 111 -1.37 3.04 -3.93
N LEU A 112 -2.61 3.52 -3.89
CA LEU A 112 -3.25 4.05 -2.69
C LEU A 112 -3.86 2.93 -1.81
N GLY A 113 -3.82 1.69 -2.28
CA GLY A 113 -4.35 0.52 -1.57
C GLY A 113 -3.90 0.41 -0.13
N PRO A 114 -2.59 0.51 0.18
CA PRO A 114 -2.10 0.42 1.55
C PRO A 114 -2.74 1.44 2.48
N ALA A 115 -2.81 2.70 2.05
CA ALA A 115 -3.43 3.77 2.84
C ALA A 115 -4.95 3.57 3.00
N ILE A 116 -5.64 3.17 1.93
CA ILE A 116 -7.08 2.95 1.96
C ILE A 116 -7.46 1.78 2.87
N TYR A 117 -6.74 0.66 2.74
CA TYR A 117 -7.00 -0.51 3.58
C TYR A 117 -6.48 -0.31 5.01
N GLY A 118 -5.44 0.50 5.22
CA GLY A 118 -4.97 0.90 6.54
C GLY A 118 -6.06 1.65 7.30
N ALA A 119 -6.65 2.69 6.72
CA ALA A 119 -7.75 3.42 7.34
C ALA A 119 -8.96 2.52 7.65
N LYS A 120 -9.28 1.57 6.75
CA LYS A 120 -10.34 0.57 6.98
C LYS A 120 -10.00 -0.39 8.14
N ALA A 121 -8.73 -0.79 8.26
CA ALA A 121 -8.30 -1.68 9.33
C ALA A 121 -8.45 -1.01 10.70
N VAL A 122 -8.02 0.25 10.81
CA VAL A 122 -8.15 1.03 12.05
C VAL A 122 -9.62 1.24 12.42
N GLU A 123 -10.47 1.62 11.45
CA GLU A 123 -11.91 1.78 11.65
C GLU A 123 -12.58 0.48 12.12
N ALA A 124 -12.28 -0.65 11.46
CA ALA A 124 -12.81 -1.96 11.84
C ALA A 124 -12.31 -2.43 13.22
N ALA A 125 -11.12 -1.98 13.64
CA ALA A 125 -10.59 -2.24 14.99
C ALA A 125 -11.13 -1.27 16.06
N GLY A 126 -12.06 -0.37 15.71
CA GLY A 126 -12.68 0.60 16.63
C GLY A 126 -11.89 1.90 16.81
N GLY A 127 -10.89 2.16 15.97
CA GLY A 127 -10.11 3.40 15.97
C GLY A 127 -10.65 4.47 15.00
N SER A 128 -9.91 5.58 14.89
CA SER A 128 -10.26 6.70 14.01
C SER A 128 -9.60 6.55 12.64
N ALA A 129 -10.39 6.35 11.59
CA ALA A 129 -9.89 6.34 10.22
C ALA A 129 -9.32 7.70 9.79
N ASP A 130 -9.80 8.80 10.37
CA ASP A 130 -9.30 10.14 10.06
C ASP A 130 -7.93 10.39 10.69
N ASP A 131 -7.71 9.94 11.94
CA ASP A 131 -6.40 10.00 12.59
C ASP A 131 -5.38 9.14 11.85
N GLU A 132 -5.79 7.96 11.39
CA GLU A 132 -4.95 7.09 10.56
C GLU A 132 -4.55 7.78 9.24
N ARG A 133 -5.49 8.43 8.55
CA ARG A 133 -5.20 9.20 7.33
C ARG A 133 -4.24 10.36 7.59
N ALA A 134 -4.43 11.08 8.70
CA ALA A 134 -3.52 12.16 9.11
C ALA A 134 -2.11 11.61 9.36
N TRP A 135 -2.00 10.50 10.07
CA TRP A 135 -0.75 9.80 10.34
C TRP A 135 -0.02 9.37 9.05
N GLN A 136 -0.76 8.83 8.07
CA GLN A 136 -0.22 8.42 6.77
C GLN A 136 0.30 9.61 5.96
N LEU A 137 -0.44 10.72 5.95
CA LEU A 137 -0.06 11.94 5.22
C LEU A 137 1.14 12.64 5.85
N ASP A 138 1.27 12.62 7.18
CA ASP A 138 2.43 13.17 7.89
C ASP A 138 3.75 12.49 7.48
N ARG A 139 3.69 11.18 7.19
CA ARG A 139 4.84 10.35 6.77
C ARG A 139 5.11 10.31 5.28
N LEU A 140 4.28 11.00 4.51
CA LEU A 140 4.44 11.05 3.06
C LEU A 140 5.68 11.87 2.68
N PRO A 141 6.66 11.28 1.93
CA PRO A 141 7.83 12.02 1.48
C PRO A 141 7.45 13.25 0.65
N GLU A 142 8.18 14.34 0.84
CA GLU A 142 7.87 15.63 0.20
C GLU A 142 7.87 15.52 -1.33
N GLU A 143 8.81 14.76 -1.88
CA GLU A 143 8.99 14.59 -3.33
C GLU A 143 7.76 13.99 -4.03
N VAL A 144 6.96 13.21 -3.31
CA VAL A 144 5.76 12.56 -3.85
C VAL A 144 4.46 13.05 -3.21
N ARG A 145 4.55 14.04 -2.31
CA ARG A 145 3.42 14.56 -1.52
C ARG A 145 2.30 15.10 -2.41
N GLU A 146 2.61 16.01 -3.31
CA GLU A 146 1.62 16.60 -4.22
C GLU A 146 0.96 15.55 -5.11
N LEU A 147 1.74 14.60 -5.61
CA LEU A 147 1.26 13.51 -6.45
C LEU A 147 0.22 12.66 -5.72
N VAL A 148 0.50 12.25 -4.49
CA VAL A 148 -0.37 11.38 -3.69
C VAL A 148 -1.59 12.15 -3.18
N THR A 149 -1.41 13.35 -2.62
CA THR A 149 -2.52 14.14 -2.06
C THR A 149 -3.55 14.49 -3.12
N SER A 150 -3.11 14.95 -4.31
CA SER A 150 -4.03 15.24 -5.42
C SER A 150 -4.77 14.00 -5.92
N ALA A 151 -4.15 12.82 -5.88
CA ALA A 151 -4.80 11.57 -6.25
C ALA A 151 -5.86 11.13 -5.20
N LEU A 152 -5.59 11.33 -3.91
CA LEU A 152 -6.54 11.07 -2.82
C LEU A 152 -7.76 12.00 -2.91
N GLU A 153 -7.54 13.29 -3.18
CA GLU A 153 -8.60 14.29 -3.36
C GLU A 153 -9.51 13.95 -4.54
N GLN A 154 -8.94 13.65 -5.71
CA GLN A 154 -9.68 13.21 -6.89
C GLN A 154 -10.57 12.00 -6.60
N ARG A 155 -10.11 11.08 -5.73
CA ARG A 155 -10.88 9.93 -5.33
C ARG A 155 -12.05 10.30 -4.41
N ARG A 156 -11.84 11.23 -3.46
CA ARG A 156 -12.89 11.71 -2.54
C ARG A 156 -14.04 12.35 -3.32
N THR A 157 -13.71 13.28 -4.22
CA THR A 157 -14.70 14.02 -5.03
C THR A 157 -15.60 13.07 -5.85
N ARG A 158 -15.06 11.95 -6.33
CA ARG A 158 -15.81 10.98 -7.16
C ARG A 158 -16.68 10.01 -6.37
N ARG A 159 -16.47 9.86 -5.08
CA ARG A 159 -17.36 9.03 -4.22
C ARG A 159 -18.57 9.80 -3.73
N CYS A 160 -18.59 11.11 -3.93
CA CYS A 160 -19.70 12.01 -3.55
C CYS A 160 -20.67 12.29 -4.72
N ILE A 161 -20.41 11.70 -5.92
CA ILE A 161 -21.31 11.74 -7.09
C ILE A 161 -21.84 10.33 -7.33
#